data_a040c7ff1e1709c0f5ee357bfa78a7bf
#
_entry.id   a040c7ff1e1709c0f5ee357bfa78a7bf
#
_cell.length_a   1.000
_cell.length_b   1.000
_cell.length_c   1.000
_cell.angle_alpha   90.00
_cell.angle_beta   90.00
_cell.angle_gamma   90.00
#
_symmetry.space_group_name_H-M   'P 1'
#
loop_
_entity.id
_entity.type
_entity.pdbx_description
1 polymer ?
#
loop_
_entity_poly.entity_id
_entity_poly.type
_entity_poly.pdbx_seq_one_letter_code
_entity_poly.pdbx_strand_id
1 'polypeptide(L)'
;MALPTYADPLERIWHYTYLVICCLVFLFLIAPILIVIPLSFNAEPYFTFTPKMLAFDPAGWSMRWYDTLLTLGHPAPETPRDGTWWAAVWERATWVQAAKNSFWIGLWATILATTLGTIAALGLSRPEMPYRRVIMALLISPMIVPIIIIAVGMSFFFAKA
;
A
#
# COMPACT_ATOMS: atom_id res chain seq x y z
N MET A 1 20.10 -18.01 -9.74
CA MET A 1 20.97 -19.20 -9.63
C MET A 1 21.82 -19.26 -10.89
N ALA A 2 23.12 -19.49 -10.77
CA ALA A 2 23.98 -19.67 -11.94
C ALA A 2 23.72 -21.04 -12.56
N LEU A 3 23.66 -21.12 -13.89
CA LEU A 3 23.56 -22.38 -14.62
C LEU A 3 24.81 -23.24 -14.40
N PRO A 4 24.67 -24.56 -14.26
CA PRO A 4 25.82 -25.45 -14.22
C PRO A 4 26.62 -25.38 -15.53
N THR A 5 27.93 -25.59 -15.44
CA THR A 5 28.85 -25.47 -16.59
C THR A 5 28.57 -26.48 -17.72
N TYR A 6 27.82 -27.56 -17.43
CA TYR A 6 27.42 -28.61 -18.38
C TYR A 6 25.99 -28.46 -18.93
N ALA A 7 25.34 -27.29 -18.70
CA ALA A 7 23.98 -27.02 -19.17
C ALA A 7 23.92 -27.06 -20.71
N ASP A 8 22.87 -27.72 -21.23
CA ASP A 8 22.58 -27.84 -22.66
C ASP A 8 22.31 -26.46 -23.29
N PRO A 9 22.65 -26.20 -24.56
CA PRO A 9 22.36 -24.93 -25.22
C PRO A 9 20.90 -24.50 -25.11
N LEU A 10 19.95 -25.43 -25.19
CA LEU A 10 18.52 -25.17 -25.06
C LEU A 10 18.15 -24.69 -23.63
N GLU A 11 18.76 -25.29 -22.62
CA GLU A 11 18.56 -24.92 -21.21
C GLU A 11 19.10 -23.52 -20.92
N ARG A 12 20.23 -23.15 -21.54
CA ARG A 12 20.78 -21.77 -21.44
C ARG A 12 19.86 -20.74 -22.08
N ILE A 13 19.35 -21.02 -23.30
CA ILE A 13 18.41 -20.14 -23.99
C ILE A 13 17.16 -19.95 -23.12
N TRP A 14 16.59 -21.04 -22.60
CA TRP A 14 15.41 -20.98 -21.74
C TRP A 14 15.66 -20.17 -20.47
N HIS A 15 16.80 -20.36 -19.82
CA HIS A 15 17.16 -19.63 -18.62
C HIS A 15 17.26 -18.12 -18.86
N TYR A 16 17.95 -17.69 -19.93
CA TYR A 16 18.04 -16.27 -20.26
C TYR A 16 16.71 -15.68 -20.71
N THR A 17 15.94 -16.42 -21.48
CA THR A 17 14.57 -16.00 -21.85
C THR A 17 13.70 -15.80 -20.63
N TYR A 18 13.74 -16.73 -19.67
CA TYR A 18 13.03 -16.61 -18.41
C TYR A 18 13.47 -15.37 -17.62
N LEU A 19 14.77 -15.12 -17.51
CA LEU A 19 15.31 -13.93 -16.85
C LEU A 19 14.82 -12.64 -17.52
N VAL A 20 14.84 -12.59 -18.84
CA VAL A 20 14.35 -11.43 -19.60
C VAL A 20 12.85 -11.20 -19.33
N ILE A 21 12.05 -12.24 -19.38
CA ILE A 21 10.61 -12.15 -19.05
C ILE A 21 10.41 -11.64 -17.61
N CYS A 22 11.13 -12.21 -16.64
CA CYS A 22 11.06 -11.74 -15.25
C CYS A 22 11.45 -10.26 -15.12
N CYS A 23 12.54 -9.84 -15.77
CA CYS A 23 12.96 -8.43 -15.76
C CYS A 23 11.90 -7.51 -16.38
N LEU A 24 11.28 -7.91 -17.49
CA LEU A 24 10.20 -7.13 -18.12
C LEU A 24 8.97 -7.02 -17.22
N VAL A 25 8.58 -8.11 -16.56
CA VAL A 25 7.47 -8.11 -15.60
C VAL A 25 7.81 -7.18 -14.41
N PHE A 26 9.00 -7.29 -13.84
CA PHE A 26 9.44 -6.39 -12.76
C PHE A 26 9.49 -4.93 -13.20
N LEU A 27 10.03 -4.65 -14.39
CA LEU A 27 10.05 -3.31 -14.95
C LEU A 27 8.63 -2.76 -15.09
N PHE A 28 7.71 -3.54 -15.64
CA PHE A 28 6.31 -3.16 -15.80
C PHE A 28 5.62 -2.87 -14.46
N LEU A 29 5.91 -3.64 -13.41
CA LEU A 29 5.35 -3.43 -12.07
C LEU A 29 5.98 -2.23 -11.35
N ILE A 30 7.28 -1.99 -11.54
CA ILE A 30 8.00 -0.92 -10.86
C ILE A 30 7.86 0.42 -11.59
N ALA A 31 7.73 0.43 -12.92
CA ALA A 31 7.66 1.63 -13.72
C ALA A 31 6.60 2.65 -13.25
N PRO A 32 5.34 2.25 -12.94
CA PRO A 32 4.35 3.18 -12.43
C PRO A 32 4.80 3.87 -11.12
N ILE A 33 5.44 3.12 -10.23
CA ILE A 33 5.93 3.65 -8.95
C ILE A 33 7.03 4.69 -9.20
N LEU A 34 8.00 4.35 -10.08
CA LEU A 34 9.09 5.26 -10.45
C LEU A 34 8.58 6.53 -11.14
N ILE A 35 7.48 6.46 -11.88
CA ILE A 35 6.85 7.61 -12.53
C ILE A 35 6.13 8.49 -11.52
N VAL A 36 5.45 7.90 -10.53
CA VAL A 36 4.72 8.66 -9.51
C VAL A 36 5.65 9.46 -8.60
N ILE A 37 6.86 8.96 -8.31
CA ILE A 37 7.83 9.65 -7.45
C ILE A 37 8.15 11.06 -7.98
N PRO A 38 8.66 11.25 -9.22
CA PRO A 38 8.92 12.60 -9.72
C PRO A 38 7.63 13.42 -9.89
N LEU A 39 6.50 12.82 -10.26
CA LEU A 39 5.24 13.52 -10.38
C LEU A 39 4.71 14.06 -9.05
N SER A 40 5.09 13.46 -7.92
CA SER A 40 4.72 13.96 -6.59
C SER A 40 5.34 15.32 -6.26
N PHE A 41 6.40 15.71 -6.97
CA PHE A 41 7.05 17.01 -6.83
C PHE A 41 6.59 18.02 -7.90
N ASN A 42 5.55 17.73 -8.67
CA ASN A 42 5.06 18.66 -9.70
C ASN A 42 4.54 19.96 -9.07
N ALA A 43 4.99 21.10 -9.61
CA ALA A 43 4.51 22.42 -9.22
C ALA A 43 3.07 22.71 -9.69
N GLU A 44 2.59 22.03 -10.73
CA GLU A 44 1.24 22.19 -11.27
C GLU A 44 0.23 21.22 -10.65
N PRO A 45 -1.08 21.53 -10.68
CA PRO A 45 -2.11 20.74 -10.00
C PRO A 45 -2.44 19.40 -10.69
N TYR A 46 -1.84 19.08 -11.81
CA TYR A 46 -2.12 17.88 -12.58
C TYR A 46 -0.99 16.85 -12.50
N PHE A 47 -1.34 15.58 -12.49
CA PHE A 47 -0.39 14.46 -12.54
C PHE A 47 0.13 14.24 -13.97
N THR A 48 0.79 15.25 -14.53
CA THR A 48 1.39 15.22 -15.88
C THR A 48 2.81 15.74 -15.81
N PHE A 49 3.68 15.19 -16.65
CA PHE A 49 5.01 15.77 -16.84
C PHE A 49 4.88 17.09 -17.58
N THR A 50 5.18 18.19 -16.90
CA THR A 50 5.18 19.51 -17.52
C THR A 50 6.45 19.72 -18.35
N PRO A 51 6.43 20.58 -19.37
CA PRO A 51 7.63 20.92 -20.13
C PRO A 51 8.77 21.42 -19.25
N LYS A 52 8.47 22.13 -18.15
CA LYS A 52 9.44 22.61 -17.17
C LYS A 52 10.10 21.47 -16.41
N MET A 53 9.32 20.44 -15.99
CA MET A 53 9.90 19.27 -15.35
C MET A 53 10.82 18.48 -16.28
N LEU A 54 10.43 18.33 -17.55
CA LEU A 54 11.23 17.63 -18.55
C LEU A 54 12.52 18.41 -18.91
N ALA A 55 12.49 19.74 -18.80
CA ALA A 55 13.65 20.60 -18.96
C ALA A 55 14.52 20.73 -17.69
N PHE A 56 14.15 20.03 -16.60
CA PHE A 56 14.79 20.16 -15.29
C PHE A 56 14.81 21.59 -14.74
N ASP A 57 13.85 22.43 -15.16
CA ASP A 57 13.70 23.78 -14.63
C ASP A 57 13.25 23.73 -13.17
N PRO A 58 13.95 24.42 -12.23
CA PRO A 58 13.53 24.49 -10.82
C PRO A 58 12.08 24.95 -10.62
N ALA A 59 11.54 25.79 -11.51
CA ALA A 59 10.16 26.24 -11.44
C ALA A 59 9.11 25.14 -11.72
N GLY A 60 9.51 24.00 -12.27
CA GLY A 60 8.66 22.85 -12.48
C GLY A 60 8.49 21.95 -11.26
N TRP A 61 9.31 22.18 -10.21
CA TRP A 61 9.41 21.32 -9.04
C TRP A 61 8.93 22.05 -7.79
N SER A 62 8.10 21.41 -6.97
CA SER A 62 7.55 22.01 -5.75
C SER A 62 7.22 20.94 -4.71
N MET A 63 7.35 21.30 -3.45
CA MET A 63 6.93 20.49 -2.31
C MET A 63 5.48 20.78 -1.86
N ARG A 64 4.69 21.52 -2.65
CA ARG A 64 3.34 21.96 -2.29
C ARG A 64 2.42 20.84 -1.82
N TRP A 65 2.52 19.67 -2.44
CA TRP A 65 1.68 18.53 -2.09
C TRP A 65 2.00 17.97 -0.70
N TYR A 66 3.28 17.92 -0.35
CA TYR A 66 3.73 17.53 0.98
C TYR A 66 3.35 18.57 2.03
N ASP A 67 3.43 19.85 1.65
CA ASP A 67 2.97 20.94 2.52
C ASP A 67 1.46 20.85 2.76
N THR A 68 0.67 20.58 1.73
CA THR A 68 -0.78 20.36 1.87
C THR A 68 -1.13 19.20 2.80
N LEU A 69 -0.32 18.12 2.81
CA LEU A 69 -0.53 17.00 3.75
C LEU A 69 -0.39 17.43 5.22
N LEU A 70 0.46 18.40 5.48
CA LEU A 70 0.71 18.91 6.83
C LEU A 70 -0.26 20.03 7.20
N THR A 71 -0.66 20.85 6.24
CA THR A 71 -1.46 22.06 6.49
C THR A 71 -2.97 21.82 6.43
N LEU A 72 -3.43 20.77 5.73
CA LEU A 72 -4.86 20.47 5.65
C LEU A 72 -5.42 20.11 7.04
N GLY A 73 -6.34 20.94 7.53
CA GLY A 73 -6.91 20.82 8.88
C GLY A 73 -6.09 21.51 9.96
N HIS A 74 -4.96 22.13 9.61
CA HIS A 74 -4.19 22.95 10.55
C HIS A 74 -4.92 24.27 10.83
N PRO A 75 -5.05 24.70 12.10
CA PRO A 75 -5.81 25.92 12.47
C PRO A 75 -5.14 27.21 12.01
N ALA A 76 -3.82 27.23 11.88
CA ALA A 76 -3.04 28.40 11.48
C ALA A 76 -1.83 27.99 10.62
N PRO A 77 -2.06 27.57 9.36
CA PRO A 77 -1.01 27.04 8.50
C PRO A 77 0.07 28.05 8.12
N GLU A 78 -0.29 29.36 8.13
CA GLU A 78 0.58 30.46 7.72
C GLU A 78 1.54 30.94 8.84
N THR A 79 1.40 30.40 10.07
CA THR A 79 2.28 30.81 11.18
C THR A 79 3.66 30.18 11.08
N PRO A 80 4.69 30.75 11.71
CA PRO A 80 6.03 30.17 11.75
C PRO A 80 6.00 28.72 12.25
N ARG A 81 6.81 27.85 11.64
CA ARG A 81 6.90 26.42 11.95
C ARG A 81 7.71 26.16 13.21
N ASP A 82 7.17 26.60 14.33
CA ASP A 82 7.72 26.37 15.67
C ASP A 82 7.21 25.06 16.31
N GLY A 83 7.55 24.86 17.59
CA GLY A 83 7.08 23.67 18.32
C GLY A 83 5.57 23.56 18.43
N THR A 84 4.86 24.72 18.53
CA THR A 84 3.41 24.79 18.64
C THR A 84 2.74 24.43 17.31
N TRP A 85 3.33 24.85 16.20
CA TRP A 85 2.90 24.51 14.86
C TRP A 85 2.97 22.97 14.63
N TRP A 86 4.11 22.35 14.96
CA TRP A 86 4.26 20.90 14.83
C TRP A 86 3.33 20.10 15.75
N ALA A 87 3.06 20.61 16.95
CA ALA A 87 2.07 20.00 17.85
C ALA A 87 0.67 20.05 17.21
N ALA A 88 0.28 21.18 16.62
CA ALA A 88 -0.99 21.32 15.91
C ALA A 88 -1.09 20.41 14.66
N VAL A 89 -0.01 20.22 13.90
CA VAL A 89 0.05 19.23 12.82
C VAL A 89 -0.23 17.83 13.35
N TRP A 90 0.44 17.46 14.45
CA TRP A 90 0.28 16.12 15.04
C TRP A 90 -1.14 15.86 15.56
N GLU A 91 -1.80 16.88 16.08
CA GLU A 91 -3.13 16.77 16.69
C GLU A 91 -4.28 16.99 15.71
N ARG A 92 -4.10 17.82 14.68
CA ARG A 92 -5.22 18.35 13.87
C ARG A 92 -5.08 18.15 12.37
N ALA A 93 -3.85 17.97 11.84
CA ALA A 93 -3.70 17.76 10.40
C ALA A 93 -4.43 16.50 9.95
N THR A 94 -5.36 16.64 9.02
CA THR A 94 -6.29 15.58 8.58
C THR A 94 -5.55 14.33 8.11
N TRP A 95 -4.51 14.50 7.30
CA TRP A 95 -3.75 13.36 6.78
C TRP A 95 -2.88 12.67 7.83
N VAL A 96 -2.33 13.46 8.78
CA VAL A 96 -1.55 12.91 9.91
C VAL A 96 -2.47 12.11 10.82
N GLN A 97 -3.68 12.59 11.11
CA GLN A 97 -4.67 11.84 11.88
C GLN A 97 -5.09 10.56 11.17
N ALA A 98 -5.35 10.64 9.86
CA ALA A 98 -5.67 9.46 9.06
C ALA A 98 -4.55 8.43 9.07
N ALA A 99 -3.30 8.86 8.93
CA ALA A 99 -2.12 7.98 9.00
C ALA A 99 -1.97 7.32 10.38
N LYS A 100 -2.12 8.08 11.47
CA LYS A 100 -2.09 7.55 12.85
C LYS A 100 -3.16 6.50 13.07
N ASN A 101 -4.40 6.80 12.67
CA ASN A 101 -5.52 5.87 12.80
C ASN A 101 -5.29 4.60 11.97
N SER A 102 -4.82 4.75 10.72
CA SER A 102 -4.49 3.60 9.86
C SER A 102 -3.39 2.73 10.45
N PHE A 103 -2.34 3.35 11.00
CA PHE A 103 -1.25 2.62 11.65
C PHE A 103 -1.75 1.87 12.89
N TRP A 104 -2.54 2.52 13.74
CA TRP A 104 -3.06 1.93 14.96
C TRP A 104 -4.02 0.77 14.68
N ILE A 105 -4.96 0.98 13.76
CA ILE A 105 -5.90 -0.06 13.34
C ILE A 105 -5.14 -1.22 12.66
N GLY A 106 -4.19 -0.90 11.77
CA GLY A 106 -3.38 -1.90 11.08
C GLY A 106 -2.56 -2.76 12.05
N LEU A 107 -1.97 -2.14 13.08
CA LEU A 107 -1.20 -2.85 14.10
C LEU A 107 -2.07 -3.88 14.85
N TRP A 108 -3.20 -3.42 15.38
CA TRP A 108 -4.12 -4.31 16.11
C TRP A 108 -4.74 -5.37 15.22
N ALA A 109 -5.17 -5.01 14.01
CA ALA A 109 -5.69 -5.95 13.04
C ALA A 109 -4.66 -7.04 12.70
N THR A 110 -3.39 -6.68 12.52
CA THR A 110 -2.31 -7.63 12.23
C THR A 110 -2.07 -8.57 13.41
N ILE A 111 -1.97 -8.05 14.63
CA ILE A 111 -1.79 -8.87 15.83
C ILE A 111 -2.94 -9.87 15.99
N LEU A 112 -4.19 -9.39 15.91
CA LEU A 112 -5.36 -10.23 16.05
C LEU A 112 -5.48 -11.25 14.91
N ALA A 113 -5.31 -10.84 13.66
CA ALA A 113 -5.39 -11.73 12.52
C ALA A 113 -4.31 -12.81 12.56
N THR A 114 -3.07 -12.45 12.93
CA THR A 114 -1.97 -13.41 13.00
C THR A 114 -2.16 -14.39 14.15
N THR A 115 -2.53 -13.94 15.33
CA THR A 115 -2.74 -14.83 16.50
C THR A 115 -3.92 -15.75 16.27
N LEU A 116 -5.08 -15.21 15.89
CA LEU A 116 -6.29 -16.03 15.66
C LEU A 116 -6.11 -16.96 14.45
N GLY A 117 -5.49 -16.47 13.38
CA GLY A 117 -5.20 -17.25 12.18
C GLY A 117 -4.25 -18.41 12.47
N THR A 118 -3.20 -18.18 13.29
CA THR A 118 -2.26 -19.23 13.69
C THR A 118 -2.95 -20.29 14.57
N ILE A 119 -3.75 -19.87 15.54
CA ILE A 119 -4.50 -20.80 16.40
C ILE A 119 -5.49 -21.62 15.57
N ALA A 120 -6.20 -20.96 14.64
CA ALA A 120 -7.14 -21.65 13.75
C ALA A 120 -6.42 -22.64 12.83
N ALA A 121 -5.27 -22.25 12.26
CA ALA A 121 -4.46 -23.13 11.41
C ALA A 121 -3.94 -24.36 12.15
N LEU A 122 -3.46 -24.16 13.38
CA LEU A 122 -3.01 -25.27 14.25
C LEU A 122 -4.17 -26.20 14.64
N GLY A 123 -5.34 -25.65 14.93
CA GLY A 123 -6.55 -26.44 15.19
C GLY A 123 -6.97 -27.26 13.97
N LEU A 124 -7.04 -26.62 12.80
CA LEU A 124 -7.45 -27.23 11.54
C LEU A 124 -6.43 -28.25 10.99
N SER A 125 -5.17 -28.19 11.41
CA SER A 125 -4.15 -29.18 11.01
C SER A 125 -4.36 -30.54 11.68
N ARG A 126 -5.10 -30.60 12.79
CA ARG A 126 -5.34 -31.85 13.52
C ARG A 126 -6.40 -32.71 12.80
N PRO A 127 -6.11 -34.01 12.56
CA PRO A 127 -7.07 -34.90 11.88
C PRO A 127 -8.33 -35.17 12.72
N GLU A 128 -8.23 -35.11 14.05
CA GLU A 128 -9.31 -35.41 15.00
C GLU A 128 -10.28 -34.24 15.19
N MET A 129 -10.06 -33.09 14.52
CA MET A 129 -10.91 -31.90 14.69
C MET A 129 -12.34 -32.16 14.18
N PRO A 130 -13.34 -32.03 15.07
CA PRO A 130 -14.74 -32.21 14.67
C PRO A 130 -15.18 -31.07 13.74
N TYR A 131 -16.07 -31.38 12.81
CA TYR A 131 -16.64 -30.41 11.85
C TYR A 131 -15.62 -29.61 11.03
N ARG A 132 -14.40 -30.10 10.87
CA ARG A 132 -13.29 -29.44 10.15
C ARG A 132 -13.70 -28.84 8.79
N ARG A 133 -14.50 -29.60 8.01
CA ARG A 133 -14.98 -29.14 6.68
C ARG A 133 -15.88 -27.92 6.76
N VAL A 134 -16.78 -27.88 7.74
CA VAL A 134 -17.72 -26.77 7.94
C VAL A 134 -16.97 -25.53 8.41
N ILE A 135 -16.06 -25.68 9.37
CA ILE A 135 -15.23 -24.60 9.89
C ILE A 135 -14.35 -24.01 8.77
N MET A 136 -13.73 -24.87 7.95
CA MET A 136 -12.92 -24.45 6.81
C MET A 136 -13.78 -23.65 5.80
N ALA A 137 -14.97 -24.12 5.48
CA ALA A 137 -15.89 -23.44 4.57
C ALA A 137 -16.28 -22.04 5.09
N LEU A 138 -16.55 -21.92 6.39
CA LEU A 138 -16.85 -20.64 7.05
C LEU A 138 -15.66 -19.68 7.02
N LEU A 139 -14.44 -20.17 7.27
CA LEU A 139 -13.23 -19.34 7.25
C LEU A 139 -12.86 -18.85 5.84
N ILE A 140 -13.16 -19.66 4.81
CA ILE A 140 -12.88 -19.30 3.41
C ILE A 140 -13.99 -18.42 2.82
N SER A 141 -15.22 -18.49 3.37
CA SER A 141 -16.37 -17.78 2.82
C SER A 141 -16.16 -16.27 2.61
N PRO A 142 -15.46 -15.53 3.48
CA PRO A 142 -15.20 -14.10 3.25
C PRO A 142 -14.30 -13.84 2.02
N MET A 143 -13.48 -14.79 1.62
CA MET A 143 -12.64 -14.66 0.41
C MET A 143 -13.44 -14.79 -0.89
N ILE A 144 -14.60 -15.45 -0.82
CA ILE A 144 -15.49 -15.66 -1.98
C ILE A 144 -16.37 -14.43 -2.20
N VAL A 145 -16.70 -13.71 -1.11
CA VAL A 145 -17.52 -12.48 -1.19
C VAL A 145 -16.70 -11.33 -1.76
N PRO A 146 -17.16 -10.67 -2.84
CA PRO A 146 -16.47 -9.53 -3.40
C PRO A 146 -16.27 -8.43 -2.35
N ILE A 147 -15.02 -7.95 -2.21
CA ILE A 147 -14.63 -6.95 -1.19
C ILE A 147 -15.49 -5.67 -1.26
N ILE A 148 -15.96 -5.32 -2.47
CA ILE A 148 -16.84 -4.16 -2.69
C ILE A 148 -18.17 -4.32 -1.94
N ILE A 149 -18.76 -5.52 -1.93
CA ILE A 149 -20.01 -5.79 -1.21
C ILE A 149 -19.81 -5.63 0.28
N ILE A 150 -18.67 -6.13 0.80
CA ILE A 150 -18.32 -5.99 2.23
C ILE A 150 -18.12 -4.50 2.56
N ALA A 151 -17.38 -3.75 1.73
CA ALA A 151 -17.13 -2.33 1.95
C ALA A 151 -18.42 -1.50 1.95
N VAL A 152 -19.31 -1.74 0.99
CA VAL A 152 -20.62 -1.07 0.90
C VAL A 152 -21.52 -1.45 2.11
N GLY A 153 -21.56 -2.73 2.46
CA GLY A 153 -22.31 -3.20 3.64
C GLY A 153 -21.83 -2.54 4.94
N MET A 154 -20.51 -2.47 5.14
CA MET A 154 -19.92 -1.80 6.29
C MET A 154 -20.19 -0.28 6.29
N SER A 155 -20.13 0.38 5.14
CA SER A 155 -20.43 1.81 5.06
C SER A 155 -21.87 2.12 5.46
N PHE A 156 -22.83 1.32 5.05
CA PHE A 156 -24.23 1.47 5.48
C PHE A 156 -24.44 1.17 6.97
N PHE A 157 -23.71 0.20 7.51
CA PHE A 157 -23.77 -0.12 8.93
C PHE A 157 -23.27 1.03 9.79
N PHE A 158 -22.11 1.57 9.48
CA PHE A 158 -21.51 2.68 10.23
C PHE A 158 -22.16 4.05 9.95
N ALA A 159 -22.83 4.24 8.81
CA ALA A 159 -23.56 5.47 8.54
C ALA A 159 -24.83 5.63 9.37
N LYS A 160 -25.32 4.54 10.00
CA LYS A 160 -26.50 4.55 10.90
C LYS A 160 -26.14 4.53 12.38
N ALA A 161 -24.88 4.34 12.73
CA ALA A 161 -24.38 4.35 14.10
C ALA A 161 -23.86 5.72 14.49
#